data_10bfa61e7217eba59722ed322ad6229e
#
_entry.id   10bfa61e7217eba59722ed322ad6229e
#
_cell.length_a   1.000
_cell.length_b   1.000
_cell.length_c   1.000
_cell.angle_alpha   90.00
_cell.angle_beta   90.00
_cell.angle_gamma   90.00
#
_symmetry.space_group_name_H-M   'P 1'
#
loop_
_entity.id
_entity.type
_entity.pdbx_description
1 polymer ?
#
loop_
_entity_poly.entity_id
_entity_poly.type
_entity_poly.pdbx_seq_one_letter_code
_entity_poly.pdbx_strand_id
1 'polypeptide(L)'
;MDETVPPNEIPVLSEIEVAELASSETATSETDQARSEAEYERFIWANLKRNYAANYLHGMLGMTGFRLVNAPTFVPAYLYILASHGLGFLPAGLRMLASPNAIVGLGLSLQQVGQVISPIIGAAQIEHRKRVLPASILMGTLMRVQILGMAFAGWFFSGAPLLVAMLFFLLMLGLFSGAQRVAFQLVLGKVIPFSRRGRLQAWRNFTGGIIAAALTYAAGRYIIGGGPISIPSHFLGLSVFKNGYSTTFFLAFVLTSLGLTAFQLLIREPDPPKVRPRMRVSDRLRGLPALLRSDRGFAFFMLAQTCAVAGRIAAPFYILYAGATLHSLSGATLGIFGLANLGADTASNLLWGYLGDKSGFRSSFLIALLFWIGGTVLLILSHTMPAFFLAFAFLGAASSGYQMSSQTMVLEFGLREDMAMRLAFSSTAEGVMSSLGPLIGGLIAAVAGYLMVFYTSIGFEVVALGIVIFMVEEPRKRRMLGFTSP
;
A
#
# COMPACT_ATOMS: atom_id res chain seq x y z
N MET A 1 53.54 7.98 -67.79
CA MET A 1 52.51 6.94 -67.86
C MET A 1 51.80 7.00 -66.52
N ASP A 2 50.76 7.78 -66.54
CA ASP A 2 49.89 8.00 -65.36
C ASP A 2 48.64 7.13 -65.53
N GLU A 3 48.53 6.10 -64.72
CA GLU A 3 47.28 5.29 -64.64
C GLU A 3 46.42 5.88 -63.53
N THR A 4 45.43 6.67 -63.96
CA THR A 4 44.32 7.12 -63.09
C THR A 4 43.34 5.98 -62.85
N VAL A 5 43.20 5.54 -61.60
CA VAL A 5 42.20 4.61 -61.12
C VAL A 5 40.84 5.31 -61.17
N PRO A 6 39.81 4.75 -61.77
CA PRO A 6 38.48 5.36 -61.80
C PRO A 6 37.83 5.33 -60.40
N PRO A 7 37.02 6.34 -60.03
CA PRO A 7 36.32 6.35 -58.77
C PRO A 7 35.28 5.23 -58.72
N ASN A 8 35.28 4.45 -57.65
CA ASN A 8 34.23 3.46 -57.30
C ASN A 8 32.87 4.13 -57.32
N GLU A 9 32.07 3.86 -58.31
CA GLU A 9 30.64 4.15 -58.29
C GLU A 9 30.00 3.23 -57.24
N ILE A 10 29.54 3.86 -56.14
CA ILE A 10 28.66 3.21 -55.19
C ILE A 10 27.35 2.92 -55.91
N PRO A 11 26.92 1.65 -56.06
CA PRO A 11 25.70 1.33 -56.78
C PRO A 11 24.52 1.99 -56.04
N VAL A 12 23.85 2.94 -56.68
CA VAL A 12 22.61 3.53 -56.19
C VAL A 12 21.53 2.45 -56.34
N LEU A 13 21.16 1.82 -55.23
CA LEU A 13 20.06 0.86 -55.16
C LEU A 13 18.78 1.53 -55.67
N SER A 14 18.01 0.87 -56.53
CA SER A 14 16.74 1.38 -56.99
C SER A 14 15.73 1.47 -55.82
N GLU A 15 14.77 2.39 -55.89
CA GLU A 15 13.74 2.54 -54.86
C GLU A 15 12.99 1.22 -54.56
N ILE A 16 12.89 0.33 -55.54
CA ILE A 16 12.28 -1.01 -55.43
C ILE A 16 13.18 -1.94 -54.59
N GLU A 17 14.50 -1.96 -54.84
CA GLU A 17 15.46 -2.76 -54.05
C GLU A 17 15.57 -2.26 -52.61
N VAL A 18 15.49 -0.94 -52.39
CA VAL A 18 15.43 -0.36 -51.03
C VAL A 18 14.12 -0.75 -50.34
N ALA A 19 12.99 -0.77 -51.03
CA ALA A 19 11.71 -1.19 -50.49
C ALA A 19 11.67 -2.72 -50.21
N GLU A 20 12.24 -3.54 -51.04
CA GLU A 20 12.37 -5.00 -50.82
C GLU A 20 13.34 -5.32 -49.67
N LEU A 21 14.47 -4.64 -49.55
CA LEU A 21 15.38 -4.77 -48.43
C LEU A 21 14.73 -4.31 -47.13
N ALA A 22 14.02 -3.19 -47.15
CA ALA A 22 13.28 -2.70 -45.96
C ALA A 22 12.15 -3.67 -45.56
N SER A 23 11.43 -4.25 -46.52
CA SER A 23 10.39 -5.25 -46.23
C SER A 23 10.97 -6.59 -45.75
N SER A 24 12.12 -7.01 -46.22
CA SER A 24 12.80 -8.22 -45.75
C SER A 24 13.44 -8.02 -44.37
N GLU A 25 14.01 -6.85 -44.08
CA GLU A 25 14.52 -6.49 -42.75
C GLU A 25 13.39 -6.40 -41.73
N THR A 26 12.22 -5.83 -42.09
CA THR A 26 11.05 -5.79 -41.19
C THR A 26 10.49 -7.19 -40.93
N ALA A 27 10.40 -8.06 -41.95
CA ALA A 27 9.92 -9.43 -41.79
C ALA A 27 10.88 -10.32 -40.97
N THR A 28 12.19 -10.16 -41.13
CA THR A 28 13.20 -10.83 -40.28
C THR A 28 13.17 -10.30 -38.84
N SER A 29 13.02 -9.01 -38.64
CA SER A 29 12.88 -8.38 -37.34
C SER A 29 11.61 -8.84 -36.59
N GLU A 30 10.48 -9.00 -37.30
CA GLU A 30 9.22 -9.51 -36.72
C GLU A 30 9.31 -10.99 -36.33
N THR A 31 9.97 -11.82 -37.16
CA THR A 31 10.18 -13.25 -36.88
C THR A 31 11.15 -13.45 -35.71
N ASP A 32 12.22 -12.69 -35.61
CA ASP A 32 13.16 -12.74 -34.49
C ASP A 32 12.52 -12.25 -33.20
N GLN A 33 11.66 -11.25 -33.31
CA GLN A 33 10.90 -10.75 -32.15
C GLN A 33 9.88 -11.80 -31.66
N ALA A 34 9.12 -12.42 -32.54
CA ALA A 34 8.15 -13.46 -32.20
C ALA A 34 8.85 -14.68 -31.57
N ARG A 35 10.03 -15.04 -32.06
CA ARG A 35 10.87 -16.10 -31.48
C ARG A 35 11.34 -15.76 -30.07
N SER A 36 11.81 -14.53 -29.86
CA SER A 36 12.23 -14.04 -28.54
C SER A 36 11.07 -13.98 -27.54
N GLU A 37 9.86 -13.59 -27.96
CA GLU A 37 8.65 -13.60 -27.14
C GLU A 37 8.23 -15.04 -26.76
N ALA A 38 8.30 -15.97 -27.71
CA ALA A 38 7.99 -17.37 -27.46
C ALA A 38 8.99 -18.04 -26.50
N GLU A 39 10.28 -17.73 -26.60
CA GLU A 39 11.31 -18.20 -25.68
C GLU A 39 11.09 -17.61 -24.27
N TYR A 40 10.74 -16.34 -24.18
CA TYR A 40 10.40 -15.67 -22.93
C TYR A 40 9.19 -16.32 -22.24
N GLU A 41 8.12 -16.60 -22.96
CA GLU A 41 6.96 -17.31 -22.40
C GLU A 41 7.29 -18.73 -21.95
N ARG A 42 8.05 -19.49 -22.76
CA ARG A 42 8.50 -20.84 -22.37
C ARG A 42 9.30 -20.81 -21.07
N PHE A 43 10.19 -19.85 -20.91
CA PHE A 43 10.97 -19.69 -19.67
C PHE A 43 10.06 -19.42 -18.45
N ILE A 44 9.05 -18.55 -18.61
CA ILE A 44 8.08 -18.25 -17.52
C ILE A 44 7.32 -19.52 -17.13
N TRP A 45 6.81 -20.29 -18.10
CA TRP A 45 6.06 -21.51 -17.80
C TRP A 45 6.94 -22.63 -17.22
N ALA A 46 8.16 -22.78 -17.67
CA ALA A 46 9.12 -23.75 -17.12
C ALA A 46 9.46 -23.47 -15.65
N ASN A 47 9.55 -22.21 -15.26
CA ASN A 47 9.87 -21.79 -13.89
C ASN A 47 8.64 -21.45 -13.03
N LEU A 48 7.41 -21.65 -13.57
CA LEU A 48 6.18 -21.17 -12.92
C LEU A 48 6.00 -21.69 -11.50
N LYS A 49 6.16 -22.98 -11.26
CA LYS A 49 5.98 -23.59 -9.92
C LYS A 49 6.91 -22.94 -8.89
N ARG A 50 8.17 -22.77 -9.23
CA ARG A 50 9.20 -22.17 -8.39
C ARG A 50 8.93 -20.69 -8.12
N ASN A 51 8.66 -19.92 -9.17
CA ASN A 51 8.34 -18.50 -9.09
C ASN A 51 7.03 -18.25 -8.32
N TYR A 52 6.03 -19.13 -8.49
CA TYR A 52 4.76 -19.06 -7.77
C TYR A 52 4.97 -19.30 -6.26
N ALA A 53 5.70 -20.36 -5.88
CA ALA A 53 6.00 -20.64 -4.48
C ALA A 53 6.82 -19.52 -3.83
N ALA A 54 7.82 -18.98 -4.52
CA ALA A 54 8.62 -17.85 -4.05
C ALA A 54 7.76 -16.60 -3.76
N ASN A 55 6.91 -16.22 -4.72
CA ASN A 55 6.01 -15.07 -4.57
C ASN A 55 4.95 -15.30 -3.48
N TYR A 56 4.45 -16.53 -3.36
CA TYR A 56 3.50 -16.89 -2.31
C TYR A 56 4.12 -16.77 -0.92
N LEU A 57 5.29 -17.39 -0.69
CA LEU A 57 6.01 -17.34 0.59
C LEU A 57 6.42 -15.91 0.95
N HIS A 58 7.01 -15.19 -0.02
CA HIS A 58 7.37 -13.79 0.17
C HIS A 58 6.15 -12.94 0.52
N GLY A 59 5.06 -13.12 -0.19
CA GLY A 59 3.84 -12.36 0.05
C GLY A 59 3.18 -12.70 1.38
N MET A 60 3.07 -13.98 1.72
CA MET A 60 2.49 -14.43 2.98
C MET A 60 3.28 -13.93 4.18
N LEU A 61 4.59 -14.22 4.24
CA LEU A 61 5.46 -13.82 5.35
C LEU A 61 5.69 -12.31 5.39
N GLY A 62 5.93 -11.71 4.21
CA GLY A 62 6.13 -10.27 4.08
C GLY A 62 4.90 -9.48 4.51
N MET A 63 3.71 -9.91 4.08
CA MET A 63 2.45 -9.28 4.44
C MET A 63 2.13 -9.43 5.93
N THR A 64 2.37 -10.62 6.48
CA THR A 64 2.19 -10.89 7.91
C THR A 64 3.05 -9.95 8.76
N GLY A 65 4.34 -9.87 8.51
CA GLY A 65 5.23 -9.00 9.27
C GLY A 65 4.97 -7.51 9.03
N PHE A 66 4.67 -7.12 7.78
CA PHE A 66 4.35 -5.72 7.46
C PHE A 66 3.04 -5.27 8.10
N ARG A 67 2.01 -6.11 8.13
CA ARG A 67 0.74 -5.83 8.83
C ARG A 67 0.93 -5.77 10.35
N LEU A 68 1.85 -6.53 10.91
CA LEU A 68 2.17 -6.48 12.34
C LEU A 68 2.78 -5.12 12.73
N VAL A 69 3.68 -4.55 11.90
CA VAL A 69 4.21 -3.18 12.10
C VAL A 69 3.14 -2.13 11.86
N ASN A 70 2.36 -2.28 10.79
CA ASN A 70 1.32 -1.32 10.40
C ASN A 70 -0.06 -1.65 11.00
N ALA A 71 -0.11 -2.47 12.05
CA ALA A 71 -1.35 -2.71 12.76
C ALA A 71 -1.95 -1.37 13.22
N PRO A 72 -3.23 -1.12 12.98
CA PRO A 72 -3.88 0.15 13.29
C PRO A 72 -3.90 0.46 14.79
N THR A 73 -3.43 -0.50 15.59
CA THR A 73 -3.43 -0.43 17.05
C THR A 73 -2.05 -0.20 17.66
N PHE A 74 -0.97 -0.78 17.12
CA PHE A 74 0.33 -0.79 17.81
C PHE A 74 1.11 0.52 17.64
N VAL A 75 1.33 0.98 16.41
CA VAL A 75 2.14 2.19 16.18
C VAL A 75 1.47 3.44 16.74
N PRO A 76 0.15 3.68 16.53
CA PRO A 76 -0.51 4.83 17.16
C PRO A 76 -0.42 4.83 18.69
N ALA A 77 -0.66 3.66 19.34
CA ALA A 77 -0.57 3.54 20.77
C ALA A 77 0.87 3.77 21.28
N TYR A 78 1.87 3.20 20.60
CA TYR A 78 3.27 3.36 20.99
C TYR A 78 3.73 4.82 20.86
N LEU A 79 3.43 5.47 19.72
CA LEU A 79 3.75 6.89 19.54
C LEU A 79 3.07 7.78 20.60
N TYR A 80 1.81 7.48 20.93
CA TYR A 80 1.09 8.22 21.97
C TYR A 80 1.77 8.08 23.34
N ILE A 81 2.15 6.86 23.73
CA ILE A 81 2.85 6.60 25.00
C ILE A 81 4.20 7.33 25.01
N LEU A 82 4.98 7.22 23.94
CA LEU A 82 6.28 7.90 23.85
C LEU A 82 6.15 9.43 23.92
N ALA A 83 5.17 9.99 23.22
CA ALA A 83 4.95 11.43 23.20
C ALA A 83 4.45 11.94 24.56
N SER A 84 3.64 11.16 25.29
CA SER A 84 3.15 11.52 26.61
C SER A 84 4.26 11.64 27.67
N HIS A 85 5.36 10.89 27.52
CA HIS A 85 6.48 10.89 28.45
C HIS A 85 7.70 11.68 27.94
N GLY A 86 7.83 11.92 26.64
CA GLY A 86 9.04 12.43 26.00
C GLY A 86 9.09 13.94 25.72
N LEU A 87 7.97 14.66 25.84
CA LEU A 87 7.85 16.05 25.35
C LEU A 87 8.07 17.14 26.41
N GLY A 88 8.53 16.79 27.62
CA GLY A 88 8.77 17.73 28.68
C GLY A 88 9.80 18.83 28.43
N PHE A 89 10.65 18.64 27.40
CA PHE A 89 11.72 19.56 27.01
C PHE A 89 11.27 20.70 26.07
N LEU A 90 10.04 20.64 25.52
CA LEU A 90 9.58 21.62 24.55
C LEU A 90 9.07 22.90 25.21
N PRO A 91 9.35 24.10 24.61
CA PRO A 91 8.79 25.37 25.06
C PRO A 91 7.27 25.34 25.09
N ALA A 92 6.68 26.06 26.06
CA ALA A 92 5.24 26.07 26.28
C ALA A 92 4.41 26.42 25.02
N GLY A 93 4.88 27.32 24.17
CA GLY A 93 4.20 27.71 22.94
C GLY A 93 4.18 26.59 21.86
N LEU A 94 5.12 25.63 21.89
CA LEU A 94 5.18 24.51 20.96
C LEU A 94 4.51 23.25 21.52
N ARG A 95 4.16 23.20 22.80
CA ARG A 95 3.51 22.04 23.43
C ARG A 95 2.15 21.71 22.79
N MET A 96 1.46 22.69 22.26
CA MET A 96 0.17 22.50 21.59
C MET A 96 0.32 21.75 20.27
N LEU A 97 1.35 22.07 19.45
CA LEU A 97 1.71 21.36 18.22
C LEU A 97 2.39 20.01 18.51
N ALA A 98 2.96 19.87 19.69
CA ALA A 98 3.65 18.68 20.17
C ALA A 98 2.80 17.84 21.14
N SER A 99 1.48 18.01 21.14
CA SER A 99 0.59 17.13 21.89
C SER A 99 0.78 15.68 21.45
N PRO A 100 0.56 14.68 22.35
CA PRO A 100 0.69 13.26 21.97
C PRO A 100 -0.12 12.90 20.74
N ASN A 101 -1.32 13.45 20.57
CA ASN A 101 -2.16 13.22 19.41
C ASN A 101 -1.57 13.80 18.13
N ALA A 102 -1.01 15.01 18.16
CA ALA A 102 -0.35 15.64 17.01
C ALA A 102 0.88 14.82 16.57
N ILE A 103 1.65 14.28 17.51
CA ILE A 103 2.81 13.41 17.23
C ILE A 103 2.39 12.08 16.61
N VAL A 104 1.30 11.47 17.06
CA VAL A 104 0.73 10.28 16.42
C VAL A 104 0.36 10.58 14.97
N GLY A 105 -0.36 11.69 14.76
CA GLY A 105 -0.71 12.16 13.42
C GLY A 105 0.53 12.41 12.56
N LEU A 106 1.54 13.10 13.09
CA LEU A 106 2.80 13.39 12.39
C LEU A 106 3.53 12.11 11.98
N GLY A 107 3.70 11.16 12.89
CA GLY A 107 4.43 9.92 12.62
C GLY A 107 3.82 9.11 11.50
N LEU A 108 2.50 8.98 11.49
CA LEU A 108 1.79 8.26 10.44
C LEU A 108 1.76 9.06 9.11
N SER A 109 1.65 10.38 9.17
CA SER A 109 1.79 11.24 7.99
C SER A 109 3.16 11.13 7.35
N LEU A 110 4.24 11.15 8.14
CA LEU A 110 5.61 10.97 7.64
C LEU A 110 5.76 9.62 6.90
N GLN A 111 5.20 8.55 7.43
CA GLN A 111 5.21 7.25 6.77
C GLN A 111 4.45 7.29 5.44
N GLN A 112 3.28 7.92 5.39
CA GLN A 112 2.49 8.04 4.16
C GLN A 112 3.16 8.94 3.12
N VAL A 113 3.76 10.07 3.53
CA VAL A 113 4.55 10.94 2.65
C VAL A 113 5.67 10.13 1.97
N GLY A 114 6.41 9.33 2.72
CA GLY A 114 7.41 8.44 2.16
C GLY A 114 6.85 7.48 1.12
N GLN A 115 5.70 6.88 1.39
CA GLN A 115 5.03 5.95 0.46
C GLN A 115 4.50 6.59 -0.82
N VAL A 116 4.18 7.88 -0.80
CA VAL A 116 3.69 8.63 -1.97
C VAL A 116 4.84 9.10 -2.86
N ILE A 117 5.90 9.61 -2.27
CA ILE A 117 7.05 10.17 -3.01
C ILE A 117 7.88 9.07 -3.67
N SER A 118 8.11 7.98 -2.97
CA SER A 118 9.08 6.96 -3.39
C SER A 118 8.70 6.16 -4.65
N PRO A 119 7.45 5.85 -4.98
CA PRO A 119 7.09 5.21 -6.24
C PRO A 119 7.46 6.03 -7.46
N ILE A 120 7.37 7.36 -7.36
CA ILE A 120 7.72 8.29 -8.44
C ILE A 120 9.22 8.19 -8.73
N ILE A 121 10.05 8.21 -7.67
CA ILE A 121 11.50 8.10 -7.76
C ILE A 121 11.91 6.68 -8.18
N GLY A 122 11.29 5.66 -7.57
CA GLY A 122 11.59 4.26 -7.81
C GLY A 122 11.27 3.81 -9.24
N ALA A 123 10.12 4.18 -9.77
CA ALA A 123 9.73 3.84 -11.14
C ALA A 123 10.73 4.39 -12.16
N ALA A 124 11.14 5.66 -12.00
CA ALA A 124 12.08 6.31 -12.91
C ALA A 124 13.47 5.62 -12.93
N GLN A 125 13.87 4.97 -11.84
CA GLN A 125 15.16 4.29 -11.71
C GLN A 125 15.13 2.82 -12.13
N ILE A 126 13.95 2.19 -12.17
CA ILE A 126 13.82 0.73 -12.29
C ILE A 126 13.22 0.32 -13.64
N GLU A 127 12.30 1.11 -14.24
CA GLU A 127 11.56 0.73 -15.45
C GLU A 127 12.47 0.44 -16.66
N HIS A 128 13.63 1.07 -16.75
CA HIS A 128 14.60 0.91 -17.86
C HIS A 128 15.62 -0.22 -17.65
N ARG A 129 15.55 -0.96 -16.53
CA ARG A 129 16.50 -2.04 -16.23
C ARG A 129 16.04 -3.36 -16.84
N LYS A 130 16.95 -4.08 -17.50
CA LYS A 130 16.70 -5.45 -17.98
C LYS A 130 16.33 -6.38 -16.81
N ARG A 131 17.07 -6.33 -15.70
CA ARG A 131 16.81 -7.09 -14.48
C ARG A 131 16.34 -6.18 -13.36
N VAL A 132 15.16 -6.45 -12.83
CA VAL A 132 14.51 -5.66 -11.77
C VAL A 132 14.69 -6.32 -10.40
N LEU A 133 14.90 -7.63 -10.35
CA LEU A 133 15.02 -8.41 -9.12
C LEU A 133 16.09 -7.84 -8.16
N PRO A 134 17.33 -7.48 -8.59
CA PRO A 134 18.32 -6.91 -7.66
C PRO A 134 17.85 -5.60 -7.03
N ALA A 135 17.20 -4.73 -7.79
CA ALA A 135 16.64 -3.48 -7.27
C ALA A 135 15.50 -3.75 -6.27
N SER A 136 14.63 -4.73 -6.56
CA SER A 136 13.56 -5.15 -5.65
C SER A 136 14.11 -5.70 -4.34
N ILE A 137 15.18 -6.50 -4.38
CA ILE A 137 15.86 -7.03 -3.18
C ILE A 137 16.47 -5.89 -2.38
N LEU A 138 17.19 -4.96 -3.02
CA LEU A 138 17.82 -3.82 -2.34
C LEU A 138 16.78 -2.97 -1.61
N MET A 139 15.72 -2.54 -2.30
CA MET A 139 14.64 -1.74 -1.69
C MET A 139 13.94 -2.51 -0.56
N GLY A 140 13.72 -3.80 -0.78
CA GLY A 140 13.16 -4.69 0.23
C GLY A 140 14.05 -4.85 1.46
N THR A 141 15.35 -4.93 1.31
CA THR A 141 16.32 -4.99 2.42
C THR A 141 16.35 -3.67 3.17
N LEU A 142 16.43 -2.54 2.46
CA LEU A 142 16.40 -1.21 3.08
C LEU A 142 15.11 -0.97 3.89
N MET A 143 13.96 -1.41 3.37
CA MET A 143 12.71 -1.36 4.12
C MET A 143 12.78 -2.15 5.44
N ARG A 144 13.38 -3.33 5.43
CA ARG A 144 13.52 -4.20 6.62
C ARG A 144 14.50 -3.65 7.64
N VAL A 145 15.56 -3.01 7.18
CA VAL A 145 16.51 -2.30 8.04
C VAL A 145 15.79 -1.22 8.86
N GLN A 146 14.78 -0.56 8.30
CA GLN A 146 14.00 0.43 9.07
C GLN A 146 13.17 -0.24 10.18
N ILE A 147 12.56 -1.40 9.89
CA ILE A 147 11.82 -2.17 10.90
C ILE A 147 12.77 -2.63 12.02
N LEU A 148 13.96 -3.10 11.66
CA LEU A 148 15.00 -3.47 12.63
C LEU A 148 15.47 -2.24 13.43
N GLY A 149 15.62 -1.09 12.77
CA GLY A 149 15.96 0.18 13.40
C GLY A 149 14.93 0.62 14.44
N MET A 150 13.63 0.44 14.15
CA MET A 150 12.56 0.69 15.13
C MET A 150 12.67 -0.23 16.35
N ALA A 151 13.01 -1.50 16.16
CA ALA A 151 13.22 -2.45 17.25
C ALA A 151 14.42 -2.05 18.12
N PHE A 152 15.55 -1.75 17.51
CA PHE A 152 16.76 -1.33 18.21
C PHE A 152 16.57 0.01 18.91
N ALA A 153 15.91 0.98 18.26
CA ALA A 153 15.61 2.26 18.89
C ALA A 153 14.88 2.08 20.22
N GLY A 154 13.83 1.23 20.25
CA GLY A 154 13.08 1.03 21.48
C GLY A 154 13.78 0.14 22.52
N TRP A 155 14.84 -0.59 22.15
CA TRP A 155 15.65 -1.35 23.10
C TRP A 155 16.77 -0.50 23.74
N PHE A 156 17.36 0.43 22.97
CA PHE A 156 18.56 1.14 23.38
C PHE A 156 18.33 2.62 23.70
N PHE A 157 17.24 3.22 23.18
CA PHE A 157 16.91 4.62 23.45
C PHE A 157 15.70 4.74 24.37
N SER A 158 15.58 5.90 25.02
CA SER A 158 14.43 6.29 25.85
C SER A 158 14.12 7.77 25.67
N GLY A 159 12.91 8.19 26.02
CA GLY A 159 12.48 9.59 25.96
C GLY A 159 12.54 10.19 24.55
N ALA A 160 13.02 11.43 24.44
CA ALA A 160 13.05 12.17 23.18
C ALA A 160 13.89 11.53 22.07
N PRO A 161 15.10 10.98 22.29
CA PRO A 161 15.86 10.28 21.26
C PRO A 161 15.10 9.11 20.66
N LEU A 162 14.37 8.34 21.47
CA LEU A 162 13.54 7.25 20.99
C LEU A 162 12.41 7.76 20.09
N LEU A 163 11.72 8.82 20.51
CA LEU A 163 10.63 9.40 19.71
C LEU A 163 11.13 9.90 18.36
N VAL A 164 12.24 10.63 18.34
CA VAL A 164 12.85 11.15 17.09
C VAL A 164 13.28 9.99 16.18
N ALA A 165 13.90 8.95 16.76
CA ALA A 165 14.28 7.76 16.01
C ALA A 165 13.07 7.04 15.38
N MET A 166 11.97 6.91 16.15
CA MET A 166 10.73 6.31 15.63
C MET A 166 10.14 7.12 14.47
N LEU A 167 10.07 8.44 14.56
CA LEU A 167 9.60 9.30 13.49
C LEU A 167 10.47 9.18 12.23
N PHE A 168 11.79 9.16 12.42
CA PHE A 168 12.75 8.96 11.33
C PHE A 168 12.57 7.60 10.65
N PHE A 169 12.52 6.51 11.42
CA PHE A 169 12.35 5.18 10.85
C PHE A 169 11.00 4.98 10.18
N LEU A 170 9.92 5.61 10.66
CA LEU A 170 8.61 5.60 10.00
C LEU A 170 8.65 6.30 8.65
N LEU A 171 9.28 7.48 8.54
CA LEU A 171 9.47 8.16 7.27
C LEU A 171 10.26 7.29 6.28
N MET A 172 11.40 6.75 6.72
CA MET A 172 12.26 5.89 5.90
C MET A 172 11.55 4.58 5.53
N LEU A 173 10.77 3.99 6.46
CA LEU A 173 9.95 2.81 6.19
C LEU A 173 8.93 3.10 5.08
N GLY A 174 8.27 4.24 5.15
CA GLY A 174 7.36 4.71 4.09
C GLY A 174 8.07 4.80 2.75
N LEU A 175 9.21 5.48 2.70
CA LEU A 175 9.99 5.70 1.49
C LEU A 175 10.44 4.38 0.84
N PHE A 176 11.04 3.47 1.59
CA PHE A 176 11.50 2.20 1.03
C PHE A 176 10.37 1.23 0.72
N SER A 177 9.26 1.24 1.47
CA SER A 177 8.11 0.39 1.19
C SER A 177 7.38 0.79 -0.09
N GLY A 178 7.27 2.08 -0.39
CA GLY A 178 6.69 2.57 -1.64
C GLY A 178 7.54 2.18 -2.86
N ALA A 179 8.87 2.36 -2.80
CA ALA A 179 9.79 1.93 -3.84
C ALA A 179 9.78 0.41 -4.03
N GLN A 180 9.77 -0.35 -2.93
CA GLN A 180 9.65 -1.81 -2.95
C GLN A 180 8.36 -2.28 -3.62
N ARG A 181 7.23 -1.62 -3.39
CA ARG A 181 5.95 -1.95 -4.02
C ARG A 181 6.05 -1.91 -5.54
N VAL A 182 6.65 -0.85 -6.11
CA VAL A 182 6.83 -0.72 -7.56
C VAL A 182 7.76 -1.81 -8.09
N ALA A 183 8.93 -1.98 -7.48
CA ALA A 183 9.90 -2.98 -7.89
C ALA A 183 9.33 -4.40 -7.85
N PHE A 184 8.61 -4.74 -6.78
CA PHE A 184 7.95 -6.03 -6.62
C PHE A 184 6.88 -6.28 -7.70
N GLN A 185 6.02 -5.29 -8.00
CA GLN A 185 4.99 -5.41 -9.03
C GLN A 185 5.60 -5.63 -10.43
N LEU A 186 6.72 -4.97 -10.72
CA LEU A 186 7.45 -5.17 -11.98
C LEU A 186 8.04 -6.60 -12.06
N VAL A 187 8.66 -7.10 -10.99
CA VAL A 187 9.15 -8.50 -10.96
C VAL A 187 7.99 -9.47 -11.12
N LEU A 188 6.90 -9.29 -10.35
CA LEU A 188 5.71 -10.14 -10.43
C LEU A 188 5.15 -10.18 -11.87
N GLY A 189 5.14 -9.01 -12.53
CA GLY A 189 4.70 -8.88 -13.91
C GLY A 189 5.56 -9.66 -14.91
N LYS A 190 6.86 -9.84 -14.63
CA LYS A 190 7.80 -10.59 -15.48
C LYS A 190 7.77 -12.09 -15.24
N VAL A 191 7.55 -12.53 -13.99
CA VAL A 191 7.78 -13.94 -13.60
C VAL A 191 6.50 -14.77 -13.48
N ILE A 192 5.31 -14.13 -13.42
CA ILE A 192 4.03 -14.81 -13.27
C ILE A 192 3.11 -14.46 -14.46
N PRO A 193 2.57 -15.45 -15.18
CA PRO A 193 1.60 -15.24 -16.26
C PRO A 193 0.37 -14.46 -15.78
N PHE A 194 -0.17 -13.60 -16.62
CA PHE A 194 -1.31 -12.74 -16.28
C PHE A 194 -2.49 -13.52 -15.69
N SER A 195 -2.83 -14.67 -16.29
CA SER A 195 -3.93 -15.56 -15.86
C SER A 195 -3.79 -16.13 -14.45
N ARG A 196 -2.58 -16.15 -13.89
CA ARG A 196 -2.30 -16.73 -12.55
C ARG A 196 -2.08 -15.68 -11.46
N ARG A 197 -1.88 -14.38 -11.81
CA ARG A 197 -1.57 -13.31 -10.84
C ARG A 197 -2.68 -13.07 -9.84
N GLY A 198 -3.94 -13.02 -10.30
CA GLY A 198 -5.09 -12.78 -9.42
C GLY A 198 -5.23 -13.87 -8.35
N ARG A 199 -5.15 -15.15 -8.76
CA ARG A 199 -5.22 -16.28 -7.83
C ARG A 199 -4.07 -16.29 -6.82
N LEU A 200 -2.84 -15.98 -7.26
CA LEU A 200 -1.69 -15.87 -6.38
C LEU A 200 -1.88 -14.77 -5.33
N GLN A 201 -2.31 -13.59 -5.77
CA GLN A 201 -2.55 -12.47 -4.85
C GLN A 201 -3.68 -12.76 -3.86
N ALA A 202 -4.77 -13.39 -4.30
CA ALA A 202 -5.89 -13.75 -3.43
C ALA A 202 -5.43 -14.69 -2.30
N TRP A 203 -4.76 -15.79 -2.65
CA TRP A 203 -4.26 -16.73 -1.66
C TRP A 203 -3.21 -16.13 -0.72
N ARG A 204 -2.28 -15.37 -1.25
CA ARG A 204 -1.26 -14.68 -0.47
C ARG A 204 -1.87 -13.69 0.53
N ASN A 205 -2.84 -12.89 0.10
CA ASN A 205 -3.50 -11.89 0.94
C ASN A 205 -4.37 -12.55 2.00
N PHE A 206 -5.08 -13.61 1.65
CA PHE A 206 -5.94 -14.34 2.57
C PHE A 206 -5.12 -15.03 3.68
N THR A 207 -4.14 -15.86 3.30
CA THR A 207 -3.32 -16.57 4.29
C THR A 207 -2.46 -15.63 5.12
N GLY A 208 -1.80 -14.66 4.49
CA GLY A 208 -1.01 -13.66 5.20
C GLY A 208 -1.86 -12.78 6.11
N GLY A 209 -3.09 -12.47 5.72
CA GLY A 209 -4.03 -11.70 6.53
C GLY A 209 -4.51 -12.44 7.79
N ILE A 210 -4.90 -13.72 7.66
CA ILE A 210 -5.29 -14.54 8.81
C ILE A 210 -4.13 -14.70 9.80
N ILE A 211 -2.94 -15.02 9.29
CA ILE A 211 -1.76 -15.18 10.14
C ILE A 211 -1.41 -13.84 10.81
N ALA A 212 -1.49 -12.72 10.09
CA ALA A 212 -1.26 -11.40 10.67
C ALA A 212 -2.25 -11.06 11.78
N ALA A 213 -3.54 -11.35 11.60
CA ALA A 213 -4.57 -11.13 12.61
C ALA A 213 -4.29 -11.95 13.89
N ALA A 214 -3.98 -13.24 13.73
CA ALA A 214 -3.63 -14.13 14.84
C ALA A 214 -2.35 -13.67 15.56
N LEU A 215 -1.31 -13.31 14.82
CA LEU A 215 -0.05 -12.84 15.39
C LEU A 215 -0.21 -11.46 16.04
N THR A 216 -1.07 -10.58 15.52
CA THR A 216 -1.36 -9.29 16.17
C THR A 216 -2.02 -9.51 17.54
N TYR A 217 -2.97 -10.44 17.63
CA TYR A 217 -3.55 -10.83 18.91
C TYR A 217 -2.49 -11.41 19.87
N ALA A 218 -1.70 -12.35 19.38
CA ALA A 218 -0.66 -13.01 20.19
C ALA A 218 0.42 -12.00 20.64
N ALA A 219 0.89 -11.14 19.75
CA ALA A 219 1.86 -10.09 20.09
C ALA A 219 1.31 -9.10 21.12
N GLY A 220 0.08 -8.65 20.95
CA GLY A 220 -0.58 -7.79 21.93
C GLY A 220 -0.71 -8.47 23.28
N ARG A 221 -1.25 -9.70 23.30
CA ARG A 221 -1.55 -10.43 24.54
C ARG A 221 -0.31 -10.90 25.29
N TYR A 222 0.70 -11.40 24.60
CA TYR A 222 1.82 -12.11 25.23
C TYR A 222 3.16 -11.36 25.16
N ILE A 223 3.35 -10.49 24.19
CA ILE A 223 4.61 -9.75 24.03
C ILE A 223 4.47 -8.35 24.64
N ILE A 224 3.45 -7.58 24.23
CA ILE A 224 3.24 -6.20 24.70
C ILE A 224 2.55 -6.22 26.06
N GLY A 225 1.57 -7.09 26.27
CA GLY A 225 0.72 -7.12 27.45
C GLY A 225 1.27 -7.87 28.65
N GLY A 226 2.44 -8.51 28.53
CA GLY A 226 3.05 -9.24 29.65
C GLY A 226 2.19 -10.41 30.14
N GLY A 227 1.54 -11.17 29.23
CA GLY A 227 0.75 -12.37 29.56
C GLY A 227 1.60 -13.54 30.04
N PRO A 228 1.00 -14.75 30.29
CA PRO A 228 1.68 -15.90 30.89
C PRO A 228 2.85 -16.46 30.06
N ILE A 229 2.97 -16.10 28.79
CA ILE A 229 4.14 -16.35 27.94
C ILE A 229 4.88 -15.01 27.75
N SER A 230 5.16 -14.29 28.86
CA SER A 230 6.11 -13.18 28.76
C SER A 230 7.46 -13.77 28.37
N ILE A 231 8.05 -13.25 27.29
CA ILE A 231 9.44 -13.61 26.96
C ILE A 231 10.26 -13.21 28.18
N PRO A 232 10.94 -14.15 28.85
CA PRO A 232 11.67 -13.84 30.06
C PRO A 232 12.62 -12.68 29.78
N SER A 233 12.60 -11.66 30.62
CA SER A 233 13.51 -10.51 30.52
C SER A 233 14.99 -10.90 30.50
N HIS A 234 15.28 -12.17 30.73
CA HIS A 234 16.60 -12.77 30.78
C HIS A 234 16.89 -13.79 29.67
N PHE A 235 16.10 -13.84 28.58
CA PHE A 235 16.43 -14.69 27.45
C PHE A 235 17.80 -14.23 26.90
N LEU A 236 18.80 -15.11 26.93
CA LEU A 236 20.21 -14.84 26.63
C LEU A 236 20.90 -13.80 27.56
N GLY A 237 20.40 -13.57 28.77
CA GLY A 237 21.01 -12.60 29.70
C GLY A 237 20.86 -11.12 29.27
N LEU A 238 20.10 -10.83 28.21
CA LEU A 238 19.90 -9.49 27.67
C LEU A 238 18.59 -8.90 28.20
N SER A 239 18.67 -7.75 28.87
CA SER A 239 17.50 -6.95 29.26
C SER A 239 16.77 -6.28 28.05
N VAL A 240 17.20 -6.62 26.85
CA VAL A 240 16.78 -6.03 25.57
C VAL A 240 15.30 -6.26 25.27
N PHE A 241 14.72 -7.36 25.73
CA PHE A 241 13.33 -7.71 25.46
C PHE A 241 12.30 -7.06 26.41
N LYS A 242 12.71 -6.11 27.26
CA LYS A 242 11.79 -5.41 28.16
C LYS A 242 10.73 -4.58 27.44
N ASN A 243 11.02 -4.11 26.21
CA ASN A 243 10.08 -3.35 25.40
C ASN A 243 9.31 -4.27 24.45
N GLY A 244 8.06 -4.59 24.77
CA GLY A 244 7.21 -5.47 23.96
C GLY A 244 6.92 -4.95 22.56
N TYR A 245 6.82 -3.63 22.36
CA TYR A 245 6.66 -3.04 21.02
C TYR A 245 7.88 -3.30 20.15
N SER A 246 9.06 -3.04 20.69
CA SER A 246 10.33 -3.30 19.97
C SER A 246 10.53 -4.77 19.63
N THR A 247 10.16 -5.66 20.56
CA THR A 247 10.18 -7.12 20.32
C THR A 247 9.19 -7.52 19.25
N THR A 248 8.02 -6.87 19.18
CA THR A 248 7.04 -7.08 18.09
C THR A 248 7.59 -6.60 16.73
N PHE A 249 8.27 -5.46 16.69
CA PHE A 249 8.94 -4.98 15.47
C PHE A 249 10.07 -5.92 15.04
N PHE A 250 10.83 -6.46 15.98
CA PHE A 250 11.85 -7.46 15.67
C PHE A 250 11.25 -8.74 15.09
N LEU A 251 10.14 -9.24 15.64
CA LEU A 251 9.40 -10.36 15.07
C LEU A 251 8.96 -10.07 13.63
N ALA A 252 8.43 -8.87 13.39
CA ALA A 252 8.05 -8.41 12.05
C ALA A 252 9.25 -8.36 11.09
N PHE A 253 10.42 -7.89 11.57
CA PHE A 253 11.66 -7.91 10.81
C PHE A 253 12.06 -9.33 10.42
N VAL A 254 12.01 -10.28 11.34
CA VAL A 254 12.35 -11.70 11.07
C VAL A 254 11.41 -12.28 10.01
N LEU A 255 10.09 -12.13 10.18
CA LEU A 255 9.11 -12.65 9.23
C LEU A 255 9.27 -12.06 7.83
N THR A 256 9.39 -10.75 7.75
CA THR A 256 9.57 -10.08 6.46
C THR A 256 10.89 -10.44 5.80
N SER A 257 11.96 -10.64 6.58
CA SER A 257 13.29 -11.02 6.08
C SER A 257 13.30 -12.45 5.57
N LEU A 258 12.68 -13.39 6.27
CA LEU A 258 12.50 -14.77 5.79
C LEU A 258 11.75 -14.78 4.44
N GLY A 259 10.69 -13.98 4.32
CA GLY A 259 9.97 -13.82 3.06
C GLY A 259 10.86 -13.29 1.94
N LEU A 260 11.67 -12.26 2.18
CA LEU A 260 12.60 -11.70 1.18
C LEU A 260 13.68 -12.69 0.78
N THR A 261 14.24 -13.41 1.73
CA THR A 261 15.26 -14.45 1.48
C THR A 261 14.70 -15.57 0.59
N ALA A 262 13.48 -16.04 0.88
CA ALA A 262 12.79 -17.01 0.01
C ALA A 262 12.59 -16.46 -1.41
N PHE A 263 12.21 -15.17 -1.55
CA PHE A 263 12.07 -14.50 -2.83
C PHE A 263 13.40 -14.42 -3.58
N GLN A 264 14.47 -14.00 -2.92
CA GLN A 264 15.80 -13.88 -3.49
C GLN A 264 16.36 -15.21 -3.99
N LEU A 265 16.19 -16.29 -3.22
CA LEU A 265 16.77 -17.59 -3.54
C LEU A 265 15.97 -18.35 -4.61
N LEU A 266 14.66 -18.18 -4.62
CA LEU A 266 13.78 -18.99 -5.45
C LEU A 266 13.38 -18.32 -6.78
N ILE A 267 13.33 -16.99 -6.87
CA ILE A 267 12.90 -16.31 -8.10
C ILE A 267 13.91 -16.52 -9.23
N ARG A 268 13.37 -16.81 -10.41
CA ARG A 268 14.07 -16.81 -11.69
C ARG A 268 13.45 -15.74 -12.57
N GLU A 269 14.16 -14.63 -12.74
CA GLU A 269 13.72 -13.51 -13.60
C GLU A 269 14.21 -13.74 -15.02
N PRO A 270 13.32 -13.75 -16.03
CA PRO A 270 13.72 -13.79 -17.45
C PRO A 270 14.21 -12.42 -17.91
N ASP A 271 15.09 -12.42 -18.90
CA ASP A 271 15.46 -11.18 -19.59
C ASP A 271 14.34 -10.80 -20.58
N PRO A 272 13.75 -9.59 -20.46
CA PRO A 272 12.63 -9.21 -21.32
C PRO A 272 13.08 -8.93 -22.76
N PRO A 273 12.29 -9.29 -23.78
CA PRO A 273 12.63 -9.03 -25.18
C PRO A 273 12.67 -7.53 -25.50
N LYS A 274 11.88 -6.73 -24.81
CA LYS A 274 11.87 -5.26 -24.97
C LYS A 274 11.94 -4.57 -23.61
N VAL A 275 12.74 -3.52 -23.51
CA VAL A 275 12.84 -2.63 -22.35
C VAL A 275 12.04 -1.36 -22.65
N ARG A 276 11.16 -0.96 -21.73
CA ARG A 276 10.36 0.26 -21.89
C ARG A 276 11.25 1.52 -21.86
N PRO A 277 11.04 2.47 -22.79
CA PRO A 277 11.75 3.74 -22.74
C PRO A 277 11.37 4.54 -21.48
N ARG A 278 12.31 5.36 -21.01
CA ARG A 278 12.12 6.21 -19.85
C ARG A 278 11.13 7.34 -20.18
N MET A 279 9.95 7.32 -19.57
CA MET A 279 8.97 8.42 -19.72
C MET A 279 9.13 9.44 -18.59
N ARG A 280 9.05 10.75 -18.94
CA ARG A 280 9.08 11.82 -17.96
C ARG A 280 7.73 11.91 -17.22
N VAL A 281 7.80 12.07 -15.90
CA VAL A 281 6.58 12.22 -15.04
C VAL A 281 5.76 13.45 -15.44
N SER A 282 6.43 14.54 -15.87
CA SER A 282 5.77 15.78 -16.33
C SER A 282 4.82 15.56 -17.50
N ASP A 283 5.17 14.65 -18.42
CA ASP A 283 4.37 14.41 -19.63
C ASP A 283 3.08 13.64 -19.29
N ARG A 284 3.13 12.78 -18.26
CA ARG A 284 1.94 12.11 -17.71
C ARG A 284 0.97 13.08 -17.02
N LEU A 285 1.48 14.09 -16.34
CA LEU A 285 0.66 15.04 -15.58
C LEU A 285 -0.05 16.08 -16.48
N ARG A 286 0.50 16.43 -17.64
CA ARG A 286 -0.08 17.41 -18.55
C ARG A 286 -1.43 17.01 -19.14
N GLY A 287 -1.69 15.70 -19.29
CA GLY A 287 -2.96 15.17 -19.81
C GLY A 287 -4.11 15.14 -18.80
N LEU A 288 -3.84 15.32 -17.49
CA LEU A 288 -4.83 15.15 -16.43
C LEU A 288 -6.04 16.11 -16.50
N PRO A 289 -5.87 17.43 -16.73
CA PRO A 289 -7.01 18.33 -16.80
C PRO A 289 -7.97 18.00 -17.95
N ALA A 290 -7.43 17.56 -19.10
CA ALA A 290 -8.22 17.13 -20.24
C ALA A 290 -9.03 15.86 -19.91
N LEU A 291 -8.41 14.88 -19.25
CA LEU A 291 -9.05 13.65 -18.82
C LEU A 291 -10.23 13.87 -17.87
N LEU A 292 -10.08 14.77 -16.88
CA LEU A 292 -11.14 15.09 -15.93
C LEU A 292 -12.30 15.86 -16.57
N ARG A 293 -12.03 16.65 -17.60
CA ARG A 293 -13.06 17.37 -18.35
C ARG A 293 -13.83 16.47 -19.31
N SER A 294 -13.16 15.48 -19.89
CA SER A 294 -13.77 14.55 -20.86
C SER A 294 -14.70 13.54 -20.22
N ASP A 295 -14.45 13.13 -18.94
CA ASP A 295 -15.24 12.11 -18.23
C ASP A 295 -15.72 12.64 -16.88
N ARG A 296 -16.92 13.27 -16.87
CA ARG A 296 -17.53 13.80 -15.66
C ARG A 296 -17.80 12.73 -14.60
N GLY A 297 -18.19 11.51 -15.03
CA GLY A 297 -18.44 10.41 -14.11
C GLY A 297 -17.18 10.02 -13.35
N PHE A 298 -16.05 9.94 -14.06
CA PHE A 298 -14.74 9.71 -13.45
C PHE A 298 -14.33 10.87 -12.52
N ALA A 299 -14.55 12.13 -12.93
CA ALA A 299 -14.22 13.29 -12.10
C ALA A 299 -15.00 13.31 -10.77
N PHE A 300 -16.32 13.02 -10.79
CA PHE A 300 -17.12 12.89 -9.58
C PHE A 300 -16.70 11.71 -8.71
N PHE A 301 -16.37 10.59 -9.33
CA PHE A 301 -15.83 9.45 -8.59
C PHE A 301 -14.50 9.79 -7.90
N MET A 302 -13.60 10.50 -8.58
CA MET A 302 -12.34 10.98 -7.99
C MET A 302 -12.57 11.92 -6.80
N LEU A 303 -13.56 12.80 -6.89
CA LEU A 303 -13.95 13.67 -5.77
C LEU A 303 -14.48 12.84 -4.59
N ALA A 304 -15.37 11.90 -4.85
CA ALA A 304 -15.90 10.98 -3.82
C ALA A 304 -14.78 10.16 -3.17
N GLN A 305 -13.87 9.61 -3.95
CA GLN A 305 -12.70 8.87 -3.47
C GLN A 305 -11.80 9.73 -2.58
N THR A 306 -11.54 10.97 -2.99
CA THR A 306 -10.76 11.95 -2.22
C THR A 306 -11.42 12.26 -0.88
N CYS A 307 -12.75 12.48 -0.86
CA CYS A 307 -13.52 12.66 0.38
C CYS A 307 -13.49 11.41 1.27
N ALA A 308 -13.65 10.22 0.70
CA ALA A 308 -13.59 8.97 1.46
C ALA A 308 -12.22 8.75 2.11
N VAL A 309 -11.11 9.08 1.41
CA VAL A 309 -9.77 9.04 2.00
C VAL A 309 -9.58 10.12 3.06
N ALA A 310 -10.15 11.33 2.85
CA ALA A 310 -10.16 12.37 3.88
C ALA A 310 -10.91 11.92 5.14
N GLY A 311 -12.00 11.14 5.00
CA GLY A 311 -12.68 10.50 6.12
C GLY A 311 -11.79 9.58 6.96
N ARG A 312 -10.73 9.00 6.40
CA ARG A 312 -9.78 8.14 7.14
C ARG A 312 -8.87 8.89 8.13
N ILE A 313 -9.01 10.21 8.24
CA ILE A 313 -8.37 11.06 9.25
C ILE A 313 -8.50 10.51 10.66
N ALA A 314 -9.61 9.83 10.98
CA ALA A 314 -9.93 9.28 12.29
C ALA A 314 -9.21 7.95 12.60
N ALA A 315 -8.72 7.22 11.60
CA ALA A 315 -8.21 5.86 11.76
C ALA A 315 -7.14 5.69 12.87
N PRO A 316 -6.14 6.57 13.02
CA PRO A 316 -5.14 6.45 14.07
C PRO A 316 -5.70 6.66 15.49
N PHE A 317 -6.81 7.35 15.62
CA PHE A 317 -7.38 7.80 16.88
C PHE A 317 -8.45 6.87 17.44
N TYR A 318 -8.94 5.91 16.66
CA TYR A 318 -9.91 4.93 17.12
C TYR A 318 -9.42 4.12 18.32
N ILE A 319 -8.15 3.65 18.26
CA ILE A 319 -7.56 2.87 19.35
C ILE A 319 -7.28 3.73 20.59
N LEU A 320 -6.89 4.98 20.39
CA LEU A 320 -6.61 5.90 21.49
C LEU A 320 -7.89 6.26 22.23
N TYR A 321 -8.98 6.52 21.51
CA TYR A 321 -10.31 6.74 22.08
C TYR A 321 -10.83 5.53 22.85
N ALA A 322 -10.73 4.33 22.25
CA ALA A 322 -11.13 3.10 22.92
C ALA A 322 -10.33 2.86 24.20
N GLY A 323 -9.02 3.11 24.17
CA GLY A 323 -8.15 3.02 25.35
C GLY A 323 -8.49 4.03 26.42
N ALA A 324 -8.81 5.27 26.03
CA ALA A 324 -9.25 6.32 26.97
C ALA A 324 -10.60 5.98 27.62
N THR A 325 -11.57 5.50 26.84
CA THR A 325 -12.92 5.14 27.30
C THR A 325 -12.91 3.91 28.23
N LEU A 326 -12.10 2.90 27.87
CA LEU A 326 -11.98 1.67 28.68
C LEU A 326 -10.97 1.82 29.84
N HIS A 327 -10.31 2.98 29.97
CA HIS A 327 -9.23 3.21 30.93
C HIS A 327 -8.13 2.13 30.84
N SER A 328 -7.93 1.55 29.66
CA SER A 328 -7.00 0.45 29.41
C SER A 328 -6.44 0.49 28.00
N LEU A 329 -5.20 0.92 27.89
CA LEU A 329 -4.40 0.81 26.65
C LEU A 329 -3.39 -0.35 26.77
N SER A 330 -3.85 -1.48 27.34
CA SER A 330 -3.01 -2.66 27.53
C SER A 330 -2.69 -3.34 26.21
N GLY A 331 -1.59 -4.09 26.14
CA GLY A 331 -1.27 -4.90 24.98
C GLY A 331 -2.36 -5.90 24.61
N ALA A 332 -3.07 -6.46 25.58
CA ALA A 332 -4.21 -7.34 25.35
C ALA A 332 -5.35 -6.62 24.62
N THR A 333 -5.69 -5.39 25.04
CA THR A 333 -6.68 -4.53 24.37
C THR A 333 -6.27 -4.24 22.92
N LEU A 334 -5.00 -3.85 22.72
CA LEU A 334 -4.45 -3.59 21.37
C LEU A 334 -4.50 -4.83 20.47
N GLY A 335 -4.18 -5.99 21.04
CA GLY A 335 -4.21 -7.27 20.32
C GLY A 335 -5.62 -7.70 19.91
N ILE A 336 -6.61 -7.58 20.80
CA ILE A 336 -8.01 -7.94 20.53
C ILE A 336 -8.60 -7.05 19.45
N PHE A 337 -8.40 -5.74 19.52
CA PHE A 337 -8.93 -4.81 18.51
C PHE A 337 -8.15 -4.90 17.20
N GLY A 338 -6.85 -5.21 17.24
CA GLY A 338 -6.07 -5.53 16.04
C GLY A 338 -6.56 -6.81 15.36
N LEU A 339 -6.86 -7.87 16.13
CA LEU A 339 -7.48 -9.09 15.61
C LEU A 339 -8.84 -8.80 14.96
N ALA A 340 -9.70 -8.03 15.61
CA ALA A 340 -11.03 -7.67 15.08
C ALA A 340 -10.89 -6.95 13.73
N ASN A 341 -10.02 -5.94 13.67
CA ASN A 341 -9.81 -5.14 12.48
C ASN A 341 -9.18 -5.96 11.33
N LEU A 342 -8.02 -6.58 11.55
CA LEU A 342 -7.32 -7.34 10.50
C LEU A 342 -8.05 -8.63 10.12
N GLY A 343 -8.72 -9.27 11.08
CA GLY A 343 -9.53 -10.46 10.84
C GLY A 343 -10.73 -10.13 9.95
N ALA A 344 -11.47 -9.08 10.27
CA ALA A 344 -12.60 -8.64 9.46
C ALA A 344 -12.16 -8.09 8.09
N ASP A 345 -11.04 -7.34 8.01
CA ASP A 345 -10.43 -6.92 6.74
C ASP A 345 -10.17 -8.12 5.83
N THR A 346 -9.60 -9.19 6.37
CA THR A 346 -9.26 -10.38 5.60
C THR A 346 -10.48 -11.21 5.23
N ALA A 347 -11.39 -11.47 6.17
CA ALA A 347 -12.56 -12.31 5.97
C ALA A 347 -13.56 -11.67 4.99
N SER A 348 -13.76 -10.35 5.08
CA SER A 348 -14.72 -9.63 4.25
C SER A 348 -14.28 -9.50 2.78
N ASN A 349 -13.01 -9.74 2.43
CA ASN A 349 -12.56 -9.70 1.04
C ASN A 349 -13.35 -10.64 0.11
N LEU A 350 -13.76 -11.82 0.62
CA LEU A 350 -14.60 -12.74 -0.15
C LEU A 350 -16.00 -12.16 -0.41
N LEU A 351 -16.55 -11.49 0.59
CA LEU A 351 -17.85 -10.82 0.48
C LEU A 351 -17.80 -9.68 -0.55
N TRP A 352 -16.78 -8.84 -0.48
CA TRP A 352 -16.62 -7.71 -1.39
C TRP A 352 -16.40 -8.15 -2.84
N GLY A 353 -15.63 -9.24 -3.06
CA GLY A 353 -15.48 -9.83 -4.39
C GLY A 353 -16.82 -10.30 -4.95
N TYR A 354 -17.58 -11.08 -4.18
CA TYR A 354 -18.90 -11.57 -4.59
C TYR A 354 -19.91 -10.44 -4.88
N LEU A 355 -19.97 -9.43 -3.98
CA LEU A 355 -20.84 -8.28 -4.18
C LEU A 355 -20.46 -7.46 -5.41
N GLY A 356 -19.16 -7.22 -5.60
CA GLY A 356 -18.64 -6.49 -6.75
C GLY A 356 -18.93 -7.18 -8.08
N ASP A 357 -18.82 -8.50 -8.12
CA ASP A 357 -19.12 -9.27 -9.33
C ASP A 357 -20.62 -9.27 -9.66
N LYS A 358 -21.48 -9.40 -8.63
CA LYS A 358 -22.94 -9.50 -8.80
C LYS A 358 -23.64 -8.15 -9.02
N SER A 359 -23.31 -7.15 -8.22
CA SER A 359 -24.04 -5.86 -8.19
C SER A 359 -23.22 -4.65 -8.67
N GLY A 360 -21.97 -4.88 -9.10
CA GLY A 360 -21.05 -3.84 -9.50
C GLY A 360 -20.26 -3.22 -8.32
N PHE A 361 -19.09 -2.71 -8.62
CA PHE A 361 -18.18 -2.18 -7.59
C PHE A 361 -18.64 -0.84 -7.00
N ARG A 362 -19.52 -0.10 -7.69
CA ARG A 362 -20.18 1.08 -7.10
C ARG A 362 -20.98 0.69 -5.84
N SER A 363 -21.75 -0.38 -5.89
CA SER A 363 -22.53 -0.88 -4.75
C SER A 363 -21.63 -1.31 -3.60
N SER A 364 -20.53 -2.00 -3.90
CA SER A 364 -19.52 -2.40 -2.91
C SER A 364 -18.87 -1.19 -2.24
N PHE A 365 -18.57 -0.15 -3.00
CA PHE A 365 -18.02 1.10 -2.48
C PHE A 365 -19.00 1.81 -1.53
N LEU A 366 -20.29 1.91 -1.91
CA LEU A 366 -21.32 2.51 -1.06
C LEU A 366 -21.50 1.73 0.26
N ILE A 367 -21.54 0.41 0.20
CA ILE A 367 -21.68 -0.44 1.39
C ILE A 367 -20.42 -0.31 2.28
N ALA A 368 -19.23 -0.23 1.69
CA ALA A 368 -18.01 -0.02 2.45
C ALA A 368 -18.00 1.33 3.20
N LEU A 369 -18.49 2.41 2.58
CA LEU A 369 -18.67 3.71 3.27
C LEU A 369 -19.68 3.63 4.40
N LEU A 370 -20.81 2.92 4.20
CA LEU A 370 -21.80 2.70 5.26
C LEU A 370 -21.22 1.91 6.44
N PHE A 371 -20.38 0.89 6.16
CA PHE A 371 -19.67 0.16 7.20
C PHE A 371 -18.68 1.05 7.95
N TRP A 372 -18.04 2.01 7.25
CA TRP A 372 -17.13 2.96 7.88
C TRP A 372 -17.87 3.92 8.80
N ILE A 373 -18.92 4.56 8.29
CA ILE A 373 -19.80 5.44 9.07
C ILE A 373 -20.37 4.68 10.28
N GLY A 374 -20.96 3.50 10.04
CA GLY A 374 -21.54 2.66 11.07
C GLY A 374 -20.52 2.23 12.14
N GLY A 375 -19.31 1.83 11.71
CA GLY A 375 -18.21 1.48 12.61
C GLY A 375 -17.76 2.66 13.46
N THR A 376 -17.65 3.85 12.88
CA THR A 376 -17.28 5.08 13.61
C THR A 376 -18.38 5.51 14.59
N VAL A 377 -19.67 5.44 14.18
CA VAL A 377 -20.79 5.74 15.07
C VAL A 377 -20.86 4.72 16.22
N LEU A 378 -20.73 3.42 15.89
CA LEU A 378 -20.71 2.37 16.92
C LEU A 378 -19.55 2.59 17.89
N LEU A 379 -18.39 3.00 17.42
CA LEU A 379 -17.22 3.31 18.26
C LEU A 379 -17.50 4.48 19.21
N ILE A 380 -18.15 5.55 18.74
CA ILE A 380 -18.55 6.69 19.57
C ILE A 380 -19.53 6.27 20.68
N LEU A 381 -20.46 5.40 20.35
CA LEU A 381 -21.49 4.93 21.28
C LEU A 381 -21.03 3.78 22.20
N SER A 382 -19.83 3.24 21.94
CA SER A 382 -19.32 2.07 22.67
C SER A 382 -18.71 2.45 24.02
N HIS A 383 -19.04 1.66 25.05
CA HIS A 383 -18.48 1.76 26.39
C HIS A 383 -17.98 0.40 26.91
N THR A 384 -18.11 -0.66 26.12
CA THR A 384 -17.76 -2.03 26.50
C THR A 384 -16.79 -2.66 25.50
N MET A 385 -15.98 -3.60 25.97
CA MET A 385 -15.02 -4.34 25.12
C MET A 385 -15.69 -5.02 23.91
N PRO A 386 -16.82 -5.75 24.02
CA PRO A 386 -17.47 -6.37 22.87
C PRO A 386 -17.99 -5.36 21.84
N ALA A 387 -18.49 -4.20 22.29
CA ALA A 387 -18.97 -3.17 21.37
C ALA A 387 -17.80 -2.54 20.59
N PHE A 388 -16.69 -2.25 21.24
CA PHE A 388 -15.47 -1.83 20.55
C PHE A 388 -14.93 -2.89 19.61
N PHE A 389 -14.92 -4.17 19.99
CA PHE A 389 -14.54 -5.27 19.11
C PHE A 389 -15.35 -5.26 17.81
N LEU A 390 -16.67 -5.12 17.92
CA LEU A 390 -17.55 -5.05 16.76
C LEU A 390 -17.28 -3.80 15.92
N ALA A 391 -17.05 -2.63 16.54
CA ALA A 391 -16.71 -1.40 15.84
C ALA A 391 -15.41 -1.58 15.02
N PHE A 392 -14.35 -2.14 15.62
CA PHE A 392 -13.10 -2.42 14.91
C PHE A 392 -13.27 -3.44 13.78
N ALA A 393 -14.17 -4.42 13.93
CA ALA A 393 -14.48 -5.36 12.86
C ALA A 393 -15.19 -4.65 11.69
N PHE A 394 -16.16 -3.75 11.95
CA PHE A 394 -16.80 -2.94 10.90
C PHE A 394 -15.78 -2.07 10.16
N LEU A 395 -14.88 -1.41 10.89
CA LEU A 395 -13.82 -0.57 10.32
C LEU A 395 -12.82 -1.39 9.47
N GLY A 396 -12.49 -2.60 9.89
CA GLY A 396 -11.65 -3.51 9.11
C GLY A 396 -12.33 -3.96 7.83
N ALA A 397 -13.60 -4.39 7.90
CA ALA A 397 -14.38 -4.77 6.72
C ALA A 397 -14.57 -3.59 5.76
N ALA A 398 -14.81 -2.38 6.27
CA ALA A 398 -14.92 -1.17 5.48
C ALA A 398 -13.62 -0.86 4.73
N SER A 399 -12.47 -0.99 5.40
CA SER A 399 -11.14 -0.74 4.79
C SER A 399 -10.90 -1.65 3.58
N SER A 400 -11.18 -2.93 3.73
CA SER A 400 -11.06 -3.94 2.68
C SER A 400 -12.01 -3.66 1.51
N GLY A 401 -13.28 -3.37 1.81
CA GLY A 401 -14.32 -3.06 0.82
C GLY A 401 -13.99 -1.81 0.01
N TYR A 402 -13.56 -0.75 0.70
CA TYR A 402 -13.09 0.47 0.05
C TYR A 402 -11.91 0.19 -0.88
N GLN A 403 -10.87 -0.48 -0.39
CA GLN A 403 -9.64 -0.71 -1.16
C GLN A 403 -9.92 -1.53 -2.43
N MET A 404 -10.75 -2.56 -2.33
CA MET A 404 -11.10 -3.40 -3.47
C MET A 404 -11.98 -2.66 -4.48
N SER A 405 -13.03 -1.97 -4.00
CA SER A 405 -13.98 -1.29 -4.88
C SER A 405 -13.39 -0.04 -5.52
N SER A 406 -12.62 0.78 -4.79
CA SER A 406 -12.04 2.01 -5.33
C SER A 406 -11.09 1.74 -6.49
N GLN A 407 -10.17 0.78 -6.32
CA GLN A 407 -9.22 0.41 -7.38
C GLN A 407 -9.89 -0.19 -8.60
N THR A 408 -10.91 -1.05 -8.40
CA THR A 408 -11.60 -1.70 -9.50
C THR A 408 -12.50 -0.72 -10.26
N MET A 409 -13.19 0.19 -9.57
CA MET A 409 -13.99 1.23 -10.22
C MET A 409 -13.16 2.12 -11.14
N VAL A 410 -11.95 2.53 -10.73
CA VAL A 410 -11.05 3.32 -11.59
C VAL A 410 -10.77 2.60 -12.90
N LEU A 411 -10.64 1.27 -12.87
CA LEU A 411 -10.41 0.44 -14.07
C LEU A 411 -11.66 0.30 -14.95
N GLU A 412 -12.85 0.48 -14.38
CA GLU A 412 -14.12 0.38 -15.11
C GLU A 412 -14.50 1.67 -15.85
N PHE A 413 -13.92 2.81 -15.48
CA PHE A 413 -14.10 4.08 -16.19
C PHE A 413 -13.23 4.17 -17.44
N GLY A 414 -13.82 4.63 -18.56
CA GLY A 414 -13.13 5.01 -19.78
C GLY A 414 -12.55 3.88 -20.63
N LEU A 415 -11.71 4.27 -21.60
CA LEU A 415 -11.06 3.38 -22.55
C LEU A 415 -9.81 2.72 -21.96
N ARG A 416 -9.40 1.57 -22.52
CA ARG A 416 -8.21 0.84 -22.06
C ARG A 416 -6.92 1.66 -22.16
N GLU A 417 -6.85 2.57 -23.10
CA GLU A 417 -5.68 3.42 -23.37
C GLU A 417 -5.39 4.38 -22.20
N ASP A 418 -6.43 4.95 -21.58
CA ASP A 418 -6.32 5.92 -20.48
C ASP A 418 -6.19 5.28 -19.10
N MET A 419 -6.32 3.96 -19.00
CA MET A 419 -6.40 3.23 -17.73
C MET A 419 -5.18 3.48 -16.83
N ALA A 420 -3.97 3.49 -17.41
CA ALA A 420 -2.75 3.73 -16.65
C ALA A 420 -2.70 5.16 -16.06
N MET A 421 -3.19 6.16 -16.80
CA MET A 421 -3.24 7.54 -16.36
C MET A 421 -4.29 7.75 -15.28
N ARG A 422 -5.47 7.13 -15.42
CA ARG A 422 -6.54 7.16 -14.41
C ARG A 422 -6.11 6.55 -13.08
N LEU A 423 -5.43 5.38 -13.13
CA LEU A 423 -4.85 4.75 -11.93
C LEU A 423 -3.77 5.61 -11.28
N ALA A 424 -2.88 6.20 -12.07
CA ALA A 424 -1.83 7.08 -11.55
C ALA A 424 -2.43 8.30 -10.85
N PHE A 425 -3.44 8.93 -11.44
CA PHE A 425 -4.13 10.07 -10.84
C PHE A 425 -4.83 9.68 -9.54
N SER A 426 -5.64 8.61 -9.56
CA SER A 426 -6.32 8.08 -8.38
C SER A 426 -5.33 7.81 -7.24
N SER A 427 -4.24 7.09 -7.52
CA SER A 427 -3.22 6.77 -6.51
C SER A 427 -2.51 8.01 -5.96
N THR A 428 -2.30 9.04 -6.80
CA THR A 428 -1.69 10.31 -6.36
C THR A 428 -2.64 11.08 -5.45
N ALA A 429 -3.91 11.21 -5.83
CA ALA A 429 -4.92 11.90 -5.03
C ALA A 429 -5.13 11.21 -3.68
N GLU A 430 -5.28 9.87 -3.67
CA GLU A 430 -5.32 9.08 -2.42
C GLU A 430 -4.08 9.28 -1.57
N GLY A 431 -2.91 9.28 -2.20
CA GLY A 431 -1.63 9.42 -1.52
C GLY A 431 -1.49 10.78 -0.80
N VAL A 432 -1.84 11.87 -1.47
CA VAL A 432 -1.81 13.22 -0.88
C VAL A 432 -2.73 13.30 0.33
N MET A 433 -3.98 12.84 0.20
CA MET A 433 -4.94 12.86 1.31
C MET A 433 -4.55 11.93 2.45
N SER A 434 -4.04 10.73 2.14
CA SER A 434 -3.51 9.80 3.15
C SER A 434 -2.31 10.36 3.91
N SER A 435 -1.51 11.21 3.26
CA SER A 435 -0.35 11.85 3.88
C SER A 435 -0.74 12.98 4.81
N LEU A 436 -1.72 13.79 4.44
CA LEU A 436 -2.17 14.95 5.22
C LEU A 436 -3.17 14.56 6.32
N GLY A 437 -4.01 13.56 6.06
CA GLY A 437 -5.11 13.17 6.93
C GLY A 437 -4.70 12.93 8.39
N PRO A 438 -3.75 12.03 8.69
CA PRO A 438 -3.36 11.75 10.08
C PRO A 438 -2.81 12.98 10.82
N LEU A 439 -2.06 13.86 10.13
CA LEU A 439 -1.55 15.09 10.74
C LEU A 439 -2.68 16.04 11.11
N ILE A 440 -3.60 16.28 10.16
CA ILE A 440 -4.78 17.15 10.41
C ILE A 440 -5.63 16.55 11.53
N GLY A 441 -5.85 15.22 11.53
CA GLY A 441 -6.58 14.53 12.58
C GLY A 441 -5.92 14.66 13.94
N GLY A 442 -4.58 14.56 13.99
CA GLY A 442 -3.81 14.78 15.21
C GLY A 442 -3.93 16.17 15.77
N LEU A 443 -3.92 17.20 14.91
CA LEU A 443 -4.12 18.58 15.32
C LEU A 443 -5.55 18.83 15.83
N ILE A 444 -6.58 18.31 15.14
CA ILE A 444 -7.98 18.40 15.59
C ILE A 444 -8.13 17.67 16.93
N ALA A 445 -7.56 16.46 17.06
CA ALA A 445 -7.62 15.71 18.33
C ALA A 445 -6.93 16.43 19.48
N ALA A 446 -5.85 17.17 19.19
CA ALA A 446 -5.12 17.96 20.19
C ALA A 446 -5.91 19.16 20.71
N VAL A 447 -6.69 19.81 19.83
CA VAL A 447 -7.42 21.06 20.15
C VAL A 447 -8.86 20.78 20.59
N ALA A 448 -9.55 19.91 19.87
CA ALA A 448 -10.99 19.71 19.99
C ALA A 448 -11.40 18.28 20.44
N GLY A 449 -10.40 17.40 20.69
CA GLY A 449 -10.62 16.04 21.16
C GLY A 449 -11.01 15.04 20.06
N TYR A 450 -11.11 13.77 20.42
CA TYR A 450 -11.34 12.67 19.51
C TYR A 450 -12.71 12.73 18.81
N LEU A 451 -13.76 13.15 19.54
CA LEU A 451 -15.11 13.19 18.96
C LEU A 451 -15.19 14.14 17.76
N MET A 452 -14.47 15.27 17.80
CA MET A 452 -14.45 16.19 16.67
C MET A 452 -13.76 15.59 15.45
N VAL A 453 -12.71 14.80 15.63
CA VAL A 453 -12.08 14.05 14.54
C VAL A 453 -13.07 13.06 13.93
N PHE A 454 -13.85 12.36 14.75
CA PHE A 454 -14.84 11.36 14.31
C PHE A 454 -16.01 12.01 13.57
N TYR A 455 -16.54 13.14 14.07
CA TYR A 455 -17.57 13.89 13.35
C TYR A 455 -17.06 14.42 12.00
N THR A 456 -15.83 14.91 11.96
CA THR A 456 -15.18 15.36 10.71
C THR A 456 -15.04 14.18 9.74
N SER A 457 -14.62 13.00 10.21
CA SER A 457 -14.52 11.76 9.43
C SER A 457 -15.87 11.38 8.84
N ILE A 458 -16.92 11.27 9.69
CA ILE A 458 -18.29 10.95 9.24
C ILE A 458 -18.79 11.99 8.22
N GLY A 459 -18.51 13.27 8.43
CA GLY A 459 -18.88 14.33 7.49
C GLY A 459 -18.30 14.12 6.10
N PHE A 460 -17.01 13.81 5.99
CA PHE A 460 -16.37 13.50 4.72
C PHE A 460 -16.92 12.22 4.06
N GLU A 461 -17.20 11.19 4.85
CA GLU A 461 -17.74 9.92 4.36
C GLU A 461 -19.20 10.08 3.88
N VAL A 462 -20.03 10.88 4.57
CA VAL A 462 -21.39 11.23 4.14
C VAL A 462 -21.37 12.03 2.83
N VAL A 463 -20.44 13.00 2.69
CA VAL A 463 -20.26 13.73 1.43
C VAL A 463 -19.85 12.78 0.31
N ALA A 464 -18.88 11.88 0.55
CA ALA A 464 -18.48 10.86 -0.42
C ALA A 464 -19.64 9.96 -0.83
N LEU A 465 -20.44 9.51 0.15
CA LEU A 465 -21.63 8.69 -0.07
C LEU A 465 -22.66 9.43 -0.95
N GLY A 466 -22.94 10.71 -0.63
CA GLY A 466 -23.84 11.56 -1.42
C GLY A 466 -23.38 11.75 -2.86
N ILE A 467 -22.10 12.04 -3.08
CA ILE A 467 -21.52 12.18 -4.43
C ILE A 467 -21.71 10.89 -5.22
N VAL A 468 -21.41 9.72 -4.64
CA VAL A 468 -21.55 8.43 -5.35
C VAL A 468 -22.99 8.11 -5.64
N ILE A 469 -23.93 8.39 -4.72
CA ILE A 469 -25.35 8.13 -4.94
C ILE A 469 -25.93 8.98 -6.07
N PHE A 470 -25.63 10.29 -6.08
CA PHE A 470 -26.33 11.24 -6.95
C PHE A 470 -25.57 11.58 -8.23
N MET A 471 -24.22 11.44 -8.26
CA MET A 471 -23.40 11.95 -9.36
C MET A 471 -22.58 10.86 -10.07
N VAL A 472 -22.44 9.64 -9.49
CA VAL A 472 -21.65 8.56 -10.08
C VAL A 472 -22.58 7.44 -10.53
N GLU A 473 -22.70 7.24 -11.84
CA GLU A 473 -23.44 6.12 -12.42
C GLU A 473 -22.59 4.84 -12.39
N GLU A 474 -23.24 3.66 -12.38
CA GLU A 474 -22.54 2.37 -12.47
C GLU A 474 -21.84 2.23 -13.84
N PRO A 475 -20.51 2.17 -13.91
CA PRO A 475 -19.80 2.17 -15.18
C PRO A 475 -20.16 1.00 -16.09
N ARG A 476 -20.48 -0.17 -15.50
CA ARG A 476 -20.89 -1.38 -16.25
C ARG A 476 -22.21 -1.17 -16.99
N LYS A 477 -23.19 -0.52 -16.39
CA LYS A 477 -24.48 -0.21 -17.04
C LYS A 477 -24.30 0.73 -18.22
N ARG A 478 -23.40 1.71 -18.10
CA ARG A 478 -23.08 2.66 -19.16
C ARG A 478 -22.48 1.98 -20.39
N ARG A 479 -21.61 0.99 -20.18
CA ARG A 479 -21.04 0.18 -21.29
C ARG A 479 -22.07 -0.69 -21.97
N MET A 480 -23.04 -1.29 -21.23
CA MET A 480 -24.11 -2.13 -21.82
C MET A 480 -25.09 -1.33 -22.66
N LEU A 481 -25.30 -0.05 -22.35
CA LEU A 481 -26.22 0.85 -23.06
C LEU A 481 -25.58 1.51 -24.30
N GLY A 482 -24.35 1.15 -24.67
CA GLY A 482 -23.68 1.65 -25.89
C GLY A 482 -23.27 3.12 -25.83
N PHE A 483 -23.35 3.77 -24.67
CA PHE A 483 -22.83 5.13 -24.47
C PHE A 483 -21.29 5.06 -24.37
N THR A 484 -20.65 4.91 -25.54
CA THR A 484 -19.26 5.38 -25.68
C THR A 484 -19.35 6.89 -25.56
N SER A 485 -18.77 7.45 -24.49
CA SER A 485 -18.64 8.91 -24.35
C SER A 485 -17.94 9.48 -25.59
N PRO A 486 -18.39 10.64 -26.11
CA PRO A 486 -17.71 11.35 -27.17
C PRO A 486 -16.30 11.73 -26.79
#